data_ec47db1811d09dcfca3faa90e85c375f
#
_entry.id   ec47db1811d09dcfca3faa90e85c375f
#
_cell.length_a   1.000
_cell.length_b   1.000
_cell.length_c   1.000
_cell.angle_alpha   90.00
_cell.angle_beta   90.00
_cell.angle_gamma   90.00
#
_symmetry.space_group_name_H-M   'P 1'
#
loop_
_entity.id
_entity.type
_entity.pdbx_description
1 polymer ?
#
loop_
_entity_poly.entity_id
_entity_poly.type
_entity_poly.pdbx_seq_one_letter_code
_entity_poly.pdbx_strand_id
1 'polypeptide(L)'
;MRPLASPVRELRTAAIVQAAGCAVAIALVALLDRASVVGAVVLAALGAVIFGVAVWVAAYRRFLVDALADPAPDPQGIGRETPRRTLSRTLLTTLPLVIVVAGMAILVPGVAGVLLGNAVALAIMARGMRDWQLREGALLLREPRYRTQGPDGRTGRGFLDPVDFYRADLR
;
A
#
# COMPACT_ATOMS: atom_id res chain seq x y z
N MET A 1 -4.54 -1.05 24.34
CA MET A 1 -4.93 -1.51 22.98
C MET A 1 -4.72 -0.36 21.98
N ARG A 2 -4.27 -0.66 20.76
CA ARG A 2 -4.00 0.37 19.74
C ARG A 2 -5.27 0.63 18.93
N PRO A 3 -5.54 1.89 18.50
CA PRO A 3 -6.73 2.18 17.71
C PRO A 3 -6.70 1.46 16.36
N LEU A 4 -7.85 0.94 15.94
CA LEU A 4 -8.00 0.23 14.68
C LEU A 4 -8.01 1.21 13.49
N ALA A 5 -7.33 0.85 12.41
CA ALA A 5 -7.19 1.64 11.19
C ALA A 5 -8.04 1.08 10.04
N SER A 6 -8.47 1.96 9.14
CA SER A 6 -9.13 1.55 7.90
C SER A 6 -8.10 1.12 6.85
N PRO A 7 -8.02 -0.17 6.48
CA PRO A 7 -7.08 -0.65 5.47
C PRO A 7 -7.33 -0.04 4.09
N VAL A 8 -8.59 0.21 3.74
CA VAL A 8 -8.95 0.86 2.46
C VAL A 8 -8.31 2.24 2.34
N ARG A 9 -8.36 3.03 3.42
CA ARG A 9 -7.77 4.39 3.42
C ARG A 9 -6.26 4.34 3.34
N GLU A 10 -5.62 3.44 4.09
CA GLU A 10 -4.16 3.26 4.04
C GLU A 10 -3.68 2.86 2.65
N LEU A 11 -4.30 1.86 2.04
CA LEU A 11 -3.94 1.37 0.72
C LEU A 11 -4.13 2.45 -0.35
N ARG A 12 -5.23 3.20 -0.31
CA ARG A 12 -5.47 4.32 -1.24
C ARG A 12 -4.43 5.42 -1.09
N THR A 13 -4.11 5.81 0.13
CA THR A 13 -3.07 6.81 0.39
C THR A 13 -1.71 6.34 -0.12
N ALA A 14 -1.32 5.10 0.19
CA ALA A 14 -0.07 4.52 -0.28
C ALA A 14 -0.01 4.46 -1.82
N ALA A 15 -1.10 4.07 -2.47
CA ALA A 15 -1.20 4.05 -3.94
C ALA A 15 -0.98 5.44 -4.55
N ILE A 16 -1.63 6.48 -4.00
CA ILE A 16 -1.48 7.86 -4.48
C ILE A 16 -0.04 8.34 -4.31
N VAL A 17 0.58 8.10 -3.14
CA VAL A 17 1.96 8.53 -2.85
C VAL A 17 2.95 7.84 -3.80
N GLN A 18 2.76 6.56 -4.08
CA GLN A 18 3.65 5.83 -4.99
C GLN A 18 3.44 6.24 -6.45
N ALA A 19 2.20 6.48 -6.89
CA ALA A 19 1.94 7.02 -8.23
C ALA A 19 2.57 8.40 -8.42
N ALA A 20 2.45 9.29 -7.44
CA ALA A 20 3.12 10.58 -7.44
C ALA A 20 4.65 10.43 -7.46
N GLY A 21 5.19 9.50 -6.67
CA GLY A 21 6.61 9.17 -6.65
C GLY A 21 7.13 8.67 -8.01
N CYS A 22 6.34 7.86 -8.71
CA CYS A 22 6.67 7.43 -10.07
C CYS A 22 6.75 8.61 -11.04
N ALA A 23 5.78 9.54 -10.99
CA ALA A 23 5.79 10.74 -11.82
C ALA A 23 7.03 11.62 -11.55
N VAL A 24 7.39 11.80 -10.27
CA VAL A 24 8.62 12.52 -9.89
C VAL A 24 9.87 11.80 -10.40
N ALA A 25 9.93 10.47 -10.29
CA ALA A 25 11.06 9.69 -10.79
C ALA A 25 11.23 9.83 -12.31
N ILE A 26 10.14 9.78 -13.08
CA ILE A 26 10.15 9.99 -14.54
C ILE A 26 10.66 11.41 -14.86
N ALA A 27 10.17 12.42 -14.14
CA ALA A 27 10.61 13.80 -14.35
C ALA A 27 12.11 13.97 -14.05
N LEU A 28 12.63 13.38 -12.99
CA LEU A 28 14.05 13.41 -12.64
C LEU A 28 14.91 12.71 -13.72
N VAL A 29 14.49 11.55 -14.19
CA VAL A 29 15.19 10.82 -15.27
C VAL A 29 15.29 11.68 -16.54
N ALA A 30 14.21 12.36 -16.91
CA ALA A 30 14.16 13.25 -18.06
C ALA A 30 15.01 14.51 -17.87
N LEU A 31 14.94 15.14 -16.69
CA LEU A 31 15.71 16.35 -16.37
C LEU A 31 17.24 16.10 -16.34
N LEU A 32 17.64 14.87 -16.01
CA LEU A 32 19.04 14.48 -15.96
C LEU A 32 19.53 13.86 -17.30
N ASP A 33 18.78 14.02 -18.38
CA ASP A 33 19.08 13.48 -19.72
C ASP A 33 19.43 11.98 -19.76
N ARG A 34 18.88 11.21 -18.78
CA ARG A 34 19.11 9.76 -18.72
C ARG A 34 18.25 8.97 -19.73
N ALA A 35 17.11 9.53 -20.12
CA ALA A 35 16.25 9.04 -21.18
C ALA A 35 15.33 10.16 -21.67
N SER A 36 14.85 10.04 -22.92
CA SER A 36 13.75 10.92 -23.37
C SER A 36 12.52 10.69 -22.48
N VAL A 37 11.65 11.69 -22.35
CA VAL A 37 10.41 11.58 -21.57
C VAL A 37 9.59 10.37 -22.03
N VAL A 38 9.46 10.17 -23.34
CA VAL A 38 8.73 9.03 -23.93
C VAL A 38 9.39 7.72 -23.57
N GLY A 39 10.71 7.62 -23.68
CA GLY A 39 11.47 6.42 -23.30
C GLY A 39 11.32 6.09 -21.81
N ALA A 40 11.40 7.09 -20.92
CA ALA A 40 11.21 6.90 -19.51
C ALA A 40 9.79 6.42 -19.15
N VAL A 41 8.77 6.98 -19.81
CA VAL A 41 7.37 6.55 -19.61
C VAL A 41 7.16 5.12 -20.10
N VAL A 42 7.67 4.76 -21.27
CA VAL A 42 7.55 3.39 -21.80
C VAL A 42 8.24 2.37 -20.90
N LEU A 43 9.47 2.66 -20.45
CA LEU A 43 10.20 1.78 -19.54
C LEU A 43 9.50 1.66 -18.18
N ALA A 44 8.94 2.76 -17.66
CA ALA A 44 8.17 2.73 -16.44
C ALA A 44 6.87 1.91 -16.61
N ALA A 45 6.19 2.03 -17.74
CA ALA A 45 4.98 1.26 -18.03
C ALA A 45 5.28 -0.25 -18.11
N LEU A 46 6.35 -0.64 -18.81
CA LEU A 46 6.79 -2.04 -18.86
C LEU A 46 7.15 -2.59 -17.48
N GLY A 47 7.94 -1.84 -16.70
CA GLY A 47 8.27 -2.19 -15.33
C GLY A 47 7.03 -2.31 -14.44
N ALA A 48 6.03 -1.44 -14.63
CA ALA A 48 4.78 -1.49 -13.91
C ALA A 48 3.96 -2.74 -14.21
N VAL A 49 3.87 -3.15 -15.48
CA VAL A 49 3.16 -4.37 -15.88
C VAL A 49 3.83 -5.60 -15.26
N ILE A 50 5.14 -5.73 -15.45
CA ILE A 50 5.90 -6.90 -14.95
C ILE A 50 5.79 -6.98 -13.41
N PHE A 51 6.10 -5.89 -12.73
CA PHE A 51 6.10 -5.87 -11.27
C PHE A 51 4.69 -5.94 -10.69
N GLY A 52 3.74 -5.19 -11.25
CA GLY A 52 2.36 -5.16 -10.78
C GLY A 52 1.68 -6.51 -10.91
N VAL A 53 1.85 -7.20 -12.04
CA VAL A 53 1.31 -8.56 -12.23
C VAL A 53 1.98 -9.55 -11.28
N ALA A 54 3.32 -9.53 -11.18
CA ALA A 54 4.06 -10.43 -10.31
C ALA A 54 3.66 -10.26 -8.84
N VAL A 55 3.61 -9.03 -8.34
CA VAL A 55 3.23 -8.74 -6.94
C VAL A 55 1.75 -9.05 -6.69
N TRP A 56 0.87 -8.69 -7.64
CA TRP A 56 -0.55 -8.99 -7.52
C TRP A 56 -0.82 -10.48 -7.41
N VAL A 57 -0.26 -11.27 -8.32
CA VAL A 57 -0.49 -12.73 -8.36
C VAL A 57 0.18 -13.42 -7.17
N ALA A 58 1.44 -13.05 -6.85
CA ALA A 58 2.22 -13.77 -5.84
C ALA A 58 1.81 -13.44 -4.39
N ALA A 59 1.46 -12.18 -4.12
CA ALA A 59 1.27 -11.71 -2.76
C ALA A 59 -0.15 -11.20 -2.48
N TYR A 60 -0.62 -10.23 -3.28
CA TYR A 60 -1.80 -9.47 -2.89
C TYR A 60 -3.12 -10.21 -3.10
N ARG A 61 -3.21 -11.05 -4.12
CA ARG A 61 -4.44 -11.84 -4.36
C ARG A 61 -4.71 -12.80 -3.20
N ARG A 62 -3.69 -13.52 -2.74
CA ARG A 62 -3.82 -14.43 -1.59
C ARG A 62 -4.18 -13.66 -0.33
N PHE A 63 -3.41 -12.60 -0.04
CA PHE A 63 -3.67 -11.75 1.11
C PHE A 63 -5.10 -11.18 1.12
N LEU A 64 -5.63 -10.75 -0.02
CA LEU A 64 -6.99 -10.23 -0.13
C LEU A 64 -8.04 -11.32 0.15
N VAL A 65 -7.85 -12.51 -0.42
CA VAL A 65 -8.77 -13.64 -0.20
C VAL A 65 -8.78 -14.04 1.27
N ASP A 66 -7.60 -14.21 1.88
CA ASP A 66 -7.48 -14.62 3.29
C ASP A 66 -8.04 -13.55 4.24
N ALA A 67 -7.79 -12.27 3.93
CA ALA A 67 -8.27 -11.14 4.73
C ALA A 67 -9.81 -10.99 4.73
N LEU A 68 -10.47 -11.42 3.66
CA LEU A 68 -11.91 -11.27 3.48
C LEU A 68 -12.69 -12.57 3.77
N ALA A 69 -12.00 -13.70 4.00
CA ALA A 69 -12.65 -14.99 4.23
C ALA A 69 -13.42 -15.01 5.55
N ASP A 70 -12.82 -14.56 6.64
CA ASP A 70 -13.43 -14.57 7.98
C ASP A 70 -12.85 -13.48 8.90
N PRO A 71 -13.24 -12.20 8.72
CA PRO A 71 -12.79 -11.15 9.60
C PRO A 71 -13.43 -11.31 10.99
N ALA A 72 -12.59 -11.28 12.04
CA ALA A 72 -13.04 -11.38 13.43
C ALA A 72 -14.02 -10.24 13.79
N PRO A 73 -14.97 -10.45 14.73
CA PRO A 73 -15.84 -9.38 15.21
C PRO A 73 -15.01 -8.26 15.86
N ASP A 74 -15.44 -7.00 15.69
CA ASP A 74 -14.77 -5.84 16.29
C ASP A 74 -14.70 -6.01 17.82
N PRO A 75 -13.50 -6.04 18.41
CA PRO A 75 -13.35 -6.09 19.85
C PRO A 75 -13.89 -4.80 20.45
N GLN A 76 -14.98 -4.93 21.21
CA GLN A 76 -15.67 -3.81 21.82
C GLN A 76 -14.72 -2.94 22.65
N GLY A 77 -14.77 -1.63 22.46
CA GLY A 77 -13.99 -0.66 23.24
C GLY A 77 -12.66 -0.23 22.62
N ILE A 78 -12.29 -0.70 21.43
CA ILE A 78 -11.12 -0.21 20.74
C ILE A 78 -11.48 1.02 19.89
N GLY A 79 -10.80 2.15 20.15
CA GLY A 79 -11.00 3.39 19.41
C GLY A 79 -10.57 3.26 17.95
N ARG A 80 -11.21 4.02 17.06
CA ARG A 80 -10.81 4.12 15.64
C ARG A 80 -9.71 5.15 15.47
N GLU A 81 -8.75 4.84 14.60
CA GLU A 81 -7.67 5.79 14.27
C GLU A 81 -8.23 6.99 13.49
N THR A 82 -7.77 8.19 13.85
CA THR A 82 -8.18 9.41 13.12
C THR A 82 -7.60 9.43 11.71
N PRO A 83 -8.31 10.05 10.72
CA PRO A 83 -7.82 10.15 9.34
C PRO A 83 -6.41 10.76 9.22
N ARG A 84 -6.13 11.79 10.03
CA ARG A 84 -4.82 12.46 10.04
C ARG A 84 -3.70 11.52 10.50
N ARG A 85 -3.95 10.71 11.52
CA ARG A 85 -2.97 9.76 12.04
C ARG A 85 -2.69 8.65 11.03
N THR A 86 -3.73 8.11 10.40
CA THR A 86 -3.59 7.14 9.30
C THR A 86 -2.75 7.72 8.17
N LEU A 87 -3.04 8.96 7.73
CA LEU A 87 -2.28 9.64 6.69
C LEU A 87 -0.81 9.80 7.05
N SER A 88 -0.52 10.40 8.22
CA SER A 88 0.85 10.62 8.68
C SER A 88 1.65 9.32 8.77
N ARG A 89 1.06 8.27 9.32
CA ARG A 89 1.69 6.97 9.42
C ARG A 89 1.97 6.36 8.04
N THR A 90 1.00 6.39 7.14
CA THR A 90 1.16 5.87 5.78
C THR A 90 2.24 6.62 5.02
N LEU A 91 2.30 7.94 5.16
CA LEU A 91 3.38 8.75 4.58
C LEU A 91 4.75 8.34 5.14
N LEU A 92 4.89 8.24 6.45
CA LEU A 92 6.16 7.86 7.08
C LEU A 92 6.64 6.47 6.67
N THR A 93 5.74 5.55 6.38
CA THR A 93 6.11 4.19 5.93
C THR A 93 6.35 4.08 4.43
N THR A 94 5.68 4.90 3.62
CA THR A 94 5.73 4.80 2.15
C THR A 94 6.81 5.71 1.55
N LEU A 95 7.03 6.89 2.14
CA LEU A 95 7.95 7.89 1.59
C LEU A 95 9.40 7.41 1.48
N PRO A 96 9.99 6.71 2.47
CA PRO A 96 11.34 6.17 2.32
C PRO A 96 11.48 5.21 1.13
N LEU A 97 10.48 4.36 0.89
CA LEU A 97 10.46 3.47 -0.28
C LEU A 97 10.45 4.28 -1.58
N VAL A 98 9.59 5.31 -1.65
CA VAL A 98 9.49 6.18 -2.83
C VAL A 98 10.82 6.88 -3.10
N ILE A 99 11.48 7.42 -2.08
CA ILE A 99 12.77 8.11 -2.22
C ILE A 99 13.85 7.15 -2.75
N VAL A 100 13.94 5.95 -2.18
CA VAL A 100 14.93 4.95 -2.61
C VAL A 100 14.69 4.53 -4.05
N VAL A 101 13.44 4.19 -4.41
CA VAL A 101 13.11 3.74 -5.76
C VAL A 101 13.26 4.87 -6.79
N ALA A 102 12.88 6.10 -6.44
CA ALA A 102 13.10 7.26 -7.31
C ALA A 102 14.59 7.55 -7.54
N GLY A 103 15.42 7.40 -6.50
CA GLY A 103 16.88 7.49 -6.63
C GLY A 103 17.46 6.40 -7.54
N MET A 104 16.99 5.15 -7.40
CA MET A 104 17.39 4.05 -8.28
C MET A 104 16.95 4.25 -9.73
N ALA A 105 15.80 4.89 -9.97
CA ALA A 105 15.29 5.16 -11.30
C ALA A 105 16.21 6.09 -12.11
N ILE A 106 17.02 6.92 -11.46
CA ILE A 106 18.03 7.76 -12.14
C ILE A 106 19.11 6.88 -12.82
N LEU A 107 19.43 5.73 -12.22
CA LEU A 107 20.40 4.78 -12.75
C LEU A 107 19.75 3.82 -13.74
N VAL A 108 18.55 3.36 -13.43
CA VAL A 108 17.78 2.38 -14.21
C VAL A 108 16.34 2.88 -14.38
N PRO A 109 16.02 3.61 -15.47
CA PRO A 109 14.72 4.29 -15.64
C PRO A 109 13.50 3.38 -15.48
N GLY A 110 13.59 2.11 -15.87
CA GLY A 110 12.51 1.12 -15.72
C GLY A 110 12.11 0.83 -14.26
N VAL A 111 12.97 1.10 -13.30
CA VAL A 111 12.70 0.92 -11.86
C VAL A 111 11.58 1.84 -11.36
N ALA A 112 11.36 2.99 -12.00
CA ALA A 112 10.21 3.84 -11.70
C ALA A 112 8.87 3.09 -11.82
N GLY A 113 8.80 2.11 -12.72
CA GLY A 113 7.64 1.25 -12.91
C GLY A 113 7.27 0.40 -11.70
N VAL A 114 8.23 0.10 -10.82
CA VAL A 114 7.95 -0.61 -9.55
C VAL A 114 6.97 0.18 -8.70
N LEU A 115 7.13 1.51 -8.60
CA LEU A 115 6.20 2.37 -7.87
C LEU A 115 4.81 2.36 -8.49
N LEU A 116 4.73 2.46 -9.82
CA LEU A 116 3.45 2.48 -10.53
C LEU A 116 2.75 1.12 -10.43
N GLY A 117 3.47 0.02 -10.65
CA GLY A 117 2.93 -1.34 -10.55
C GLY A 117 2.40 -1.65 -9.14
N ASN A 118 3.15 -1.27 -8.12
CA ASN A 118 2.69 -1.43 -6.74
C ASN A 118 1.51 -0.50 -6.41
N ALA A 119 1.50 0.73 -6.91
CA ALA A 119 0.37 1.65 -6.74
C ALA A 119 -0.93 1.09 -7.32
N VAL A 120 -0.86 0.52 -8.55
CA VAL A 120 -2.00 -0.14 -9.19
C VAL A 120 -2.48 -1.34 -8.37
N ALA A 121 -1.57 -2.19 -7.92
CA ALA A 121 -1.90 -3.36 -7.09
C ALA A 121 -2.59 -2.95 -5.77
N LEU A 122 -2.07 -1.92 -5.08
CA LEU A 122 -2.68 -1.36 -3.87
C LEU A 122 -4.07 -0.76 -4.14
N ALA A 123 -4.25 -0.08 -5.27
CA ALA A 123 -5.54 0.48 -5.66
C ALA A 123 -6.58 -0.62 -5.92
N ILE A 124 -6.19 -1.71 -6.58
CA ILE A 124 -7.05 -2.89 -6.81
C ILE A 124 -7.45 -3.54 -5.48
N MET A 125 -6.49 -3.71 -4.55
CA MET A 125 -6.78 -4.22 -3.20
C MET A 125 -7.76 -3.31 -2.45
N ALA A 126 -7.51 -2.00 -2.46
CA ALA A 126 -8.39 -1.04 -1.80
C ALA A 126 -9.81 -1.07 -2.36
N ARG A 127 -9.94 -1.26 -3.68
CA ARG A 127 -11.24 -1.44 -4.34
C ARG A 127 -11.92 -2.74 -3.91
N GLY A 128 -11.22 -3.87 -3.94
CA GLY A 128 -11.76 -5.16 -3.51
C GLY A 128 -12.26 -5.14 -2.06
N MET A 129 -11.49 -4.53 -1.15
CA MET A 129 -11.91 -4.36 0.25
C MET A 129 -13.13 -3.44 0.38
N ARG A 130 -13.19 -2.35 -0.40
CA ARG A 130 -14.35 -1.45 -0.41
C ARG A 130 -15.61 -2.15 -0.95
N ASP A 131 -15.48 -2.90 -2.04
CA ASP A 131 -16.59 -3.64 -2.63
C ASP A 131 -17.12 -4.70 -1.67
N TRP A 132 -16.23 -5.35 -0.90
CA TRP A 132 -16.62 -6.25 0.20
C TRP A 132 -17.38 -5.48 1.29
N GLN A 133 -16.89 -4.33 1.74
CA GLN A 133 -17.58 -3.50 2.75
C GLN A 133 -18.99 -3.10 2.32
N LEU A 134 -19.16 -2.78 1.04
CA LEU A 134 -20.47 -2.41 0.49
C LEU A 134 -21.44 -3.60 0.42
N ARG A 135 -20.93 -4.79 0.10
CA ARG A 135 -21.77 -6.01 0.03
C ARG A 135 -22.19 -6.50 1.41
N GLU A 136 -21.26 -6.48 2.36
CA GLU A 136 -21.50 -6.97 3.73
C GLU A 136 -22.15 -5.94 4.64
N GLY A 137 -22.27 -4.68 4.22
CA GLY A 137 -22.78 -3.61 5.07
C GLY A 137 -21.94 -3.38 6.33
N ALA A 138 -20.65 -3.70 6.28
CA ALA A 138 -19.75 -3.68 7.42
C ALA A 138 -18.43 -2.96 7.10
N LEU A 139 -17.81 -2.35 8.10
CA LEU A 139 -16.48 -1.76 7.98
C LEU A 139 -15.40 -2.82 8.24
N LEU A 140 -14.41 -2.87 7.36
CA LEU A 140 -13.19 -3.64 7.58
C LEU A 140 -12.19 -2.76 8.32
N LEU A 141 -11.70 -3.23 9.45
CA LEU A 141 -10.71 -2.57 10.30
C LEU A 141 -9.53 -3.50 10.50
N ARG A 142 -8.35 -2.95 10.81
CA ARG A 142 -7.17 -3.74 11.15
C ARG A 142 -6.32 -3.02 12.19
N GLU A 143 -5.49 -3.79 12.89
CA GLU A 143 -4.45 -3.20 13.72
C GLU A 143 -3.42 -2.48 12.85
N PRO A 144 -3.06 -1.22 13.18
CA PRO A 144 -2.05 -0.49 12.45
C PRO A 144 -0.68 -1.15 12.62
N ARG A 145 0.01 -1.39 11.52
CA ARG A 145 1.38 -1.88 11.55
C ARG A 145 2.32 -0.73 11.94
N TYR A 146 2.99 -0.91 13.06
CA TYR A 146 4.10 -0.05 13.45
C TYR A 146 5.40 -0.82 13.24
N ARG A 147 6.35 -0.21 12.56
CA ARG A 147 7.70 -0.74 12.38
C ARG A 147 8.52 -0.78 13.69
N THR A 148 7.99 -0.24 14.77
CA THR A 148 8.66 -0.22 16.06
C THR A 148 8.43 -1.52 16.81
N GLN A 149 9.50 -2.07 17.38
CA GLN A 149 9.49 -3.18 18.31
C GLN A 149 8.30 -3.05 19.27
N GLY A 150 7.48 -4.10 19.32
CA GLY A 150 6.48 -4.21 20.37
C GLY A 150 7.16 -4.26 21.73
N PRO A 151 6.44 -4.05 22.85
CA PRO A 151 6.97 -4.15 24.20
C PRO A 151 7.66 -5.50 24.48
N ASP A 152 7.38 -6.51 23.67
CA ASP A 152 7.90 -7.89 23.82
C ASP A 152 9.19 -8.13 23.03
N GLY A 153 9.85 -7.11 22.49
CA GLY A 153 11.10 -7.24 21.74
C GLY A 153 10.99 -8.02 20.42
N ARG A 154 9.78 -8.45 20.04
CA ARG A 154 9.54 -9.12 18.75
C ARG A 154 9.56 -8.09 17.65
N THR A 155 10.48 -8.26 16.71
CA THR A 155 10.53 -7.51 15.44
C THR A 155 9.15 -7.54 14.80
N GLY A 156 8.63 -6.36 14.49
CA GLY A 156 7.30 -6.23 13.89
C GLY A 156 7.12 -7.18 12.72
N ARG A 157 5.98 -7.86 12.71
CA ARG A 157 5.57 -8.80 11.66
C ARG A 157 5.79 -8.16 10.29
N GLY A 158 6.32 -8.92 9.36
CA GLY A 158 6.56 -8.50 8.00
C GLY A 158 5.28 -8.02 7.29
N PHE A 159 5.42 -7.36 6.16
CA PHE A 159 4.27 -6.85 5.39
C PHE A 159 3.27 -7.94 4.97
N LEU A 160 3.73 -9.19 4.89
CA LEU A 160 2.95 -10.36 4.47
C LEU A 160 2.46 -11.24 5.62
N ASP A 161 2.79 -10.89 6.87
CA ASP A 161 2.27 -11.65 7.99
C ASP A 161 0.76 -11.48 8.13
N PRO A 162 0.02 -12.54 8.49
CA PRO A 162 -1.40 -12.45 8.73
C PRO A 162 -1.67 -11.37 9.78
N VAL A 163 -2.47 -10.40 9.40
CA VAL A 163 -2.94 -9.33 10.28
C VAL A 163 -4.38 -9.62 10.55
N ASP A 164 -4.77 -9.58 11.82
CA ASP A 164 -6.15 -9.75 12.19
C ASP A 164 -6.98 -8.61 11.61
N PHE A 165 -7.93 -8.99 10.77
CA PHE A 165 -8.95 -8.09 10.27
C PHE A 165 -10.18 -8.21 11.16
N TYR A 166 -10.81 -7.08 11.40
CA TYR A 166 -11.99 -6.98 12.24
C TYR A 166 -13.16 -6.44 11.42
N ARG A 167 -14.33 -7.02 11.66
CA ARG A 167 -15.60 -6.57 11.09
C ARG A 167 -16.32 -5.71 12.10
N ALA A 168 -16.63 -4.47 11.74
CA ALA A 168 -17.48 -3.57 12.52
C ALA A 168 -18.76 -3.26 11.72
N ASP A 169 -19.93 -3.46 12.31
CA ASP A 169 -21.18 -3.11 11.67
C ASP A 169 -21.29 -1.60 11.42
N LEU A 170 -21.83 -1.24 10.26
CA LEU A 170 -22.21 0.15 9.95
C LEU A 170 -23.50 0.45 10.73
N ARG A 171 -23.35 0.97 11.97
CA ARG A 171 -24.46 1.55 12.72
C ARG A 171 -24.56 3.04 12.46
#